data_0d461c49ab58ed167e5c03356dbc52db
#
_entry.id   0d461c49ab58ed167e5c03356dbc52db
#
_cell.length_a   1.000
_cell.length_b   1.000
_cell.length_c   1.000
_cell.angle_alpha   90.00
_cell.angle_beta   90.00
_cell.angle_gamma   90.00
#
_symmetry.space_group_name_H-M   'P 1'
#
loop_
_entity.id
_entity.type
_entity.pdbx_description
1 polymer ?
#
loop_
_entity_poly.entity_id
_entity_poly.type
_entity_poly.pdbx_seq_one_letter_code
_entity_poly.pdbx_strand_id
1 'polypeptide(L)'
;MRASVIGATGFAGAELLRLLDGHPQAELAYITSESSTGEDIAAMYPHLRGRIDKQLISMNELEKIAKGSDVIFIALPHGHAMKIGKMLRGSGVKIIDLGGDYRFRDVKVFEKWYKVPHADPEAKAVYGLTELYRKDVAGAELVANPGCYTTCSILALVPLLKAGLIETKGIVVDAKSGTTGAGRGLKLGSLYCSVNENFHAYGVATHRHTPEIEQIYSEFADEDVVIQFTPHLLPVDRGILATCYAMLKPGVTDANIENAFEEMYGGEFFIRLLGKGACPEIKNIRASNYVDIGWQTDARTGRVIVMSALDNLVKGAAGQAVQNMNVMFGIDETTGLRQLPVYP
;
A
#
# COMPACT_ATOMS: atom_id res chain seq x y z
N MET A 1 23.03 1.79 1.53
CA MET A 1 22.56 0.67 0.69
C MET A 1 22.22 1.17 -0.69
N ARG A 2 22.38 0.33 -1.70
CA ARG A 2 22.08 0.65 -3.09
C ARG A 2 20.68 0.15 -3.44
N ALA A 3 19.78 1.06 -3.76
CA ALA A 3 18.40 0.76 -4.09
C ALA A 3 18.16 0.96 -5.60
N SER A 4 17.48 0.03 -6.23
CA SER A 4 17.07 0.15 -7.63
C SER A 4 15.55 0.10 -7.79
N VAL A 5 15.02 0.81 -8.77
CA VAL A 5 13.59 0.90 -9.03
C VAL A 5 13.27 0.40 -10.43
N ILE A 6 12.57 -0.71 -10.50
CA ILE A 6 12.04 -1.28 -11.73
C ILE A 6 10.64 -0.70 -11.96
N GLY A 7 10.44 -0.02 -13.11
CA GLY A 7 9.20 0.69 -13.40
C GLY A 7 9.15 2.11 -12.83
N ALA A 8 10.28 2.82 -12.85
CA ALA A 8 10.44 4.16 -12.30
C ALA A 8 9.51 5.23 -12.91
N THR A 9 8.98 5.00 -14.11
CA THR A 9 8.12 5.95 -14.83
C THR A 9 6.64 5.89 -14.45
N GLY A 10 6.21 4.93 -13.61
CA GLY A 10 4.88 4.94 -12.99
C GLY A 10 4.78 5.96 -11.84
N PHE A 11 3.56 6.32 -11.41
CA PHE A 11 3.39 7.26 -10.28
C PHE A 11 3.99 6.74 -8.97
N ALA A 12 3.83 5.44 -8.67
CA ALA A 12 4.48 4.83 -7.50
C ALA A 12 6.01 4.79 -7.64
N GLY A 13 6.53 4.53 -8.86
CA GLY A 13 7.95 4.59 -9.15
C GLY A 13 8.53 6.00 -8.94
N ALA A 14 7.89 7.04 -9.50
CA ALA A 14 8.30 8.42 -9.32
C ALA A 14 8.28 8.86 -7.84
N GLU A 15 7.28 8.39 -7.08
CA GLU A 15 7.20 8.65 -5.63
C GLU A 15 8.31 7.92 -4.86
N LEU A 16 8.66 6.68 -5.24
CA LEU A 16 9.83 5.98 -4.70
C LEU A 16 11.11 6.78 -4.94
N LEU A 17 11.32 7.32 -6.15
CA LEU A 17 12.50 8.16 -6.45
C LEU A 17 12.58 9.34 -5.50
N ARG A 18 11.46 10.05 -5.29
CA ARG A 18 11.39 11.20 -4.38
C ARG A 18 11.76 10.83 -2.94
N LEU A 19 11.25 9.71 -2.45
CA LEU A 19 11.51 9.25 -1.08
C LEU A 19 12.95 8.75 -0.91
N LEU A 20 13.47 8.00 -1.88
CA LEU A 20 14.83 7.47 -1.85
C LEU A 20 15.89 8.59 -1.96
N ASP A 21 15.63 9.65 -2.74
CA ASP A 21 16.51 10.82 -2.81
C ASP A 21 16.65 11.53 -1.45
N GLY A 22 15.56 11.56 -0.67
CA GLY A 22 15.58 12.12 0.68
C GLY A 22 16.05 11.14 1.77
N HIS A 23 16.39 9.91 1.45
CA HIS A 23 16.73 8.88 2.43
C HIS A 23 18.22 8.89 2.77
N PRO A 24 18.63 9.13 4.04
CA PRO A 24 20.03 9.38 4.39
C PRO A 24 20.96 8.16 4.25
N GLN A 25 20.41 6.94 4.16
CA GLN A 25 21.16 5.69 4.10
C GLN A 25 20.91 4.90 2.80
N ALA A 26 20.13 5.43 1.85
CA ALA A 26 19.90 4.82 0.56
C ALA A 26 20.52 5.65 -0.57
N GLU A 27 21.16 4.96 -1.50
CA GLU A 27 21.67 5.51 -2.75
C GLU A 27 20.87 4.90 -3.89
N LEU A 28 20.32 5.73 -4.76
CA LEU A 28 19.62 5.26 -5.95
C LEU A 28 20.63 4.73 -6.96
N ALA A 29 20.67 3.41 -7.21
CA ALA A 29 21.60 2.76 -8.11
C ALA A 29 21.11 2.78 -9.56
N TYR A 30 20.05 2.04 -9.86
CA TYR A 30 19.48 1.91 -11.19
C TYR A 30 17.98 2.20 -11.20
N ILE A 31 17.51 2.75 -12.33
CA ILE A 31 16.10 2.97 -12.61
C ILE A 31 15.76 2.44 -14.00
N THR A 32 14.62 1.76 -14.14
CA THR A 32 14.25 1.16 -15.43
C THR A 32 12.92 1.65 -15.97
N SER A 33 12.82 1.61 -17.30
CA SER A 33 11.57 1.69 -18.05
C SER A 33 11.76 1.06 -19.42
N GLU A 34 10.85 0.18 -19.82
CA GLU A 34 10.91 -0.42 -21.16
C GLU A 34 10.49 0.56 -22.25
N SER A 35 9.49 1.41 -21.98
CA SER A 35 8.96 2.35 -22.98
C SER A 35 9.82 3.60 -23.17
N SER A 36 10.78 3.86 -22.26
CA SER A 36 11.56 5.10 -22.22
C SER A 36 13.04 4.83 -21.94
N THR A 37 13.55 3.68 -22.38
CA THR A 37 14.97 3.31 -22.24
C THR A 37 15.86 4.36 -22.92
N GLY A 38 16.89 4.82 -22.21
CA GLY A 38 17.82 5.84 -22.69
C GLY A 38 17.39 7.29 -22.44
N GLU A 39 16.13 7.53 -22.04
CA GLU A 39 15.66 8.85 -21.66
C GLU A 39 16.12 9.22 -20.25
N ASP A 40 16.31 10.52 -20.00
CA ASP A 40 16.51 11.04 -18.65
C ASP A 40 15.18 11.09 -17.89
N ILE A 41 15.16 10.57 -16.67
CA ILE A 41 13.96 10.60 -15.82
C ILE A 41 13.50 12.04 -15.53
N ALA A 42 14.41 12.99 -15.44
CA ALA A 42 14.11 14.42 -15.22
C ALA A 42 13.51 15.11 -16.46
N ALA A 43 13.62 14.51 -17.66
CA ALA A 43 12.87 14.98 -18.82
C ALA A 43 11.39 14.64 -18.71
N MET A 44 11.06 13.47 -18.14
CA MET A 44 9.69 13.03 -17.89
C MET A 44 9.07 13.65 -16.64
N TYR A 45 9.88 13.80 -15.58
CA TYR A 45 9.50 14.34 -14.28
C TYR A 45 10.37 15.54 -13.91
N PRO A 46 10.09 16.74 -14.44
CA PRO A 46 10.95 17.92 -14.29
C PRO A 46 11.22 18.36 -12.85
N HIS A 47 10.38 17.96 -11.89
CA HIS A 47 10.60 18.23 -10.46
C HIS A 47 11.77 17.46 -9.85
N LEU A 48 12.32 16.44 -10.56
CA LEU A 48 13.50 15.67 -10.14
C LEU A 48 14.81 16.28 -10.63
N ARG A 49 14.75 17.29 -11.53
CA ARG A 49 15.92 17.90 -12.17
C ARG A 49 16.90 18.48 -11.15
N GLY A 50 18.19 18.20 -11.36
CA GLY A 50 19.26 18.62 -10.46
C GLY A 50 19.36 17.84 -9.15
N ARG A 51 18.49 16.86 -8.95
CA ARG A 51 18.54 15.92 -7.82
C ARG A 51 18.72 14.50 -8.30
N ILE A 52 17.93 14.08 -9.26
CA ILE A 52 17.98 12.75 -9.85
C ILE A 52 18.15 12.91 -11.36
N ASP A 53 19.40 13.04 -11.79
CA ASP A 53 19.78 13.11 -13.19
C ASP A 53 20.30 11.73 -13.62
N LYS A 54 19.37 10.79 -13.86
CA LYS A 54 19.66 9.40 -14.23
C LYS A 54 18.92 8.99 -15.49
N GLN A 55 19.62 8.25 -16.34
CA GLN A 55 19.02 7.63 -17.52
C GLN A 55 18.28 6.34 -17.14
N LEU A 56 17.14 6.13 -17.76
CA LEU A 56 16.36 4.91 -17.68
C LEU A 56 17.06 3.80 -18.49
N ILE A 57 17.32 2.67 -17.84
CA ILE A 57 17.93 1.50 -18.49
C ILE A 57 16.89 0.42 -18.77
N SER A 58 17.22 -0.50 -19.69
CA SER A 58 16.34 -1.63 -20.06
C SER A 58 16.34 -2.71 -18.99
N MET A 59 15.22 -3.43 -18.88
CA MET A 59 15.10 -4.67 -18.11
C MET A 59 16.01 -5.80 -18.61
N ASN A 60 16.53 -5.71 -19.85
CA ASN A 60 17.52 -6.65 -20.35
C ASN A 60 18.83 -6.61 -19.55
N GLU A 61 19.05 -5.54 -18.77
CA GLU A 61 20.20 -5.39 -17.87
C GLU A 61 19.95 -5.93 -16.45
N LEU A 62 18.94 -6.80 -16.24
CA LEU A 62 18.50 -7.26 -14.91
C LEU A 62 19.65 -7.88 -14.09
N GLU A 63 20.56 -8.62 -14.72
CA GLU A 63 21.72 -9.20 -14.04
C GLU A 63 22.68 -8.13 -13.50
N LYS A 64 22.91 -7.07 -14.27
CA LYS A 64 23.71 -5.91 -13.83
C LYS A 64 23.03 -5.16 -12.69
N ILE A 65 21.71 -4.98 -12.79
CA ILE A 65 20.89 -4.34 -11.75
C ILE A 65 20.99 -5.13 -10.45
N ALA A 66 20.84 -6.45 -10.51
CA ALA A 66 20.92 -7.33 -9.34
C ALA A 66 22.30 -7.26 -8.67
N LYS A 67 23.39 -7.37 -9.44
CA LYS A 67 24.77 -7.28 -8.91
C LYS A 67 25.11 -5.91 -8.34
N GLY A 68 24.44 -4.86 -8.82
CA GLY A 68 24.68 -3.49 -8.40
C GLY A 68 23.74 -2.97 -7.32
N SER A 69 22.86 -3.81 -6.75
CA SER A 69 21.83 -3.39 -5.81
C SER A 69 21.83 -4.25 -4.55
N ASP A 70 21.49 -3.65 -3.42
CA ASP A 70 21.19 -4.36 -2.17
C ASP A 70 19.68 -4.65 -2.07
N VAL A 71 18.85 -3.77 -2.66
CA VAL A 71 17.40 -3.91 -2.73
C VAL A 71 16.86 -3.46 -4.09
N ILE A 72 15.85 -4.18 -4.58
CA ILE A 72 15.13 -3.85 -5.82
C ILE A 72 13.64 -3.65 -5.49
N PHE A 73 13.13 -2.48 -5.80
CA PHE A 73 11.69 -2.19 -5.80
C PHE A 73 11.09 -2.49 -7.18
N ILE A 74 10.03 -3.28 -7.22
CA ILE A 74 9.33 -3.62 -8.47
C ILE A 74 7.99 -2.88 -8.48
N ALA A 75 7.90 -1.82 -9.29
CA ALA A 75 6.72 -0.97 -9.44
C ALA A 75 6.09 -1.15 -10.83
N LEU A 76 5.80 -2.40 -11.19
CA LEU A 76 5.24 -2.79 -12.48
C LEU A 76 3.74 -3.13 -12.39
N PRO A 77 3.04 -3.14 -13.53
CA PRO A 77 1.69 -3.70 -13.60
C PRO A 77 1.66 -5.16 -13.14
N HIS A 78 0.50 -5.59 -12.60
CA HIS A 78 0.28 -6.96 -12.15
C HIS A 78 0.59 -7.99 -13.26
N GLY A 79 1.15 -9.15 -12.86
CA GLY A 79 1.55 -10.20 -13.77
C GLY A 79 2.98 -10.08 -14.30
N HIS A 80 3.68 -8.99 -13.97
CA HIS A 80 5.06 -8.77 -14.41
C HIS A 80 6.09 -8.98 -13.29
N ALA A 81 5.77 -8.59 -12.06
CA ALA A 81 6.71 -8.69 -10.93
C ALA A 81 7.13 -10.13 -10.63
N MET A 82 6.21 -11.09 -10.70
CA MET A 82 6.50 -12.51 -10.47
C MET A 82 7.52 -13.11 -11.42
N LYS A 83 7.59 -12.62 -12.67
CA LYS A 83 8.60 -13.08 -13.65
C LYS A 83 9.99 -12.59 -13.25
N ILE A 84 10.08 -11.32 -12.83
CA ILE A 84 11.33 -10.69 -12.39
C ILE A 84 11.78 -11.27 -11.05
N GLY A 85 10.89 -11.42 -10.08
CA GLY A 85 11.18 -12.02 -8.80
C GLY A 85 11.72 -13.45 -8.93
N LYS A 86 11.15 -14.25 -9.84
CA LYS A 86 11.65 -15.58 -10.18
C LYS A 86 13.09 -15.56 -10.72
N MET A 87 13.41 -14.60 -11.59
CA MET A 87 14.75 -14.45 -12.15
C MET A 87 15.78 -13.97 -11.11
N LEU A 88 15.35 -13.17 -10.13
CA LEU A 88 16.21 -12.63 -9.09
C LEU A 88 16.36 -13.57 -7.88
N ARG A 89 15.56 -14.63 -7.79
CA ARG A 89 15.61 -15.57 -6.67
C ARG A 89 17.01 -16.19 -6.53
N GLY A 90 17.56 -16.16 -5.33
CA GLY A 90 18.92 -16.69 -5.04
C GLY A 90 20.06 -15.77 -5.46
N SER A 91 19.80 -14.57 -5.97
CA SER A 91 20.85 -13.58 -6.29
C SER A 91 21.42 -12.88 -5.06
N GLY A 92 20.77 -13.02 -3.90
CA GLY A 92 21.14 -12.33 -2.66
C GLY A 92 20.59 -10.90 -2.54
N VAL A 93 19.94 -10.34 -3.60
CA VAL A 93 19.30 -9.04 -3.54
C VAL A 93 17.94 -9.14 -2.86
N LYS A 94 17.61 -8.19 -1.99
CA LYS A 94 16.27 -8.10 -1.39
C LYS A 94 15.28 -7.50 -2.38
N ILE A 95 14.04 -8.00 -2.37
CA ILE A 95 13.00 -7.61 -3.33
C ILE A 95 11.78 -7.09 -2.59
N ILE A 96 11.24 -5.94 -3.05
CA ILE A 96 9.98 -5.39 -2.58
C ILE A 96 9.07 -5.19 -3.79
N ASP A 97 8.01 -6.01 -3.88
CA ASP A 97 7.02 -5.93 -4.95
C ASP A 97 5.86 -5.02 -4.57
N LEU A 98 5.67 -3.93 -5.32
CA LEU A 98 4.52 -3.02 -5.17
C LEU A 98 3.30 -3.51 -5.97
N GLY A 99 3.47 -4.53 -6.80
CA GLY A 99 2.39 -5.18 -7.53
C GLY A 99 1.51 -6.05 -6.64
N GLY A 100 0.57 -6.75 -7.27
CA GLY A 100 -0.32 -7.68 -6.54
C GLY A 100 0.14 -9.13 -6.56
N ASP A 101 1.27 -9.40 -7.22
CA ASP A 101 1.64 -10.75 -7.64
C ASP A 101 1.95 -11.69 -6.46
N TYR A 102 2.52 -11.15 -5.40
CA TYR A 102 2.99 -11.94 -4.24
C TYR A 102 2.17 -11.74 -2.95
N ARG A 103 1.02 -11.05 -3.01
CA ARG A 103 0.24 -10.68 -1.81
C ARG A 103 -0.57 -11.82 -1.20
N PHE A 104 -0.86 -12.85 -1.99
CA PHE A 104 -1.78 -13.91 -1.58
C PHE A 104 -1.05 -15.15 -1.06
N ARG A 105 -1.55 -15.71 0.04
CA ARG A 105 -1.07 -16.97 0.61
C ARG A 105 -1.41 -18.14 -0.31
N ASP A 106 -2.63 -18.13 -0.89
CA ASP A 106 -3.06 -19.07 -1.91
C ASP A 106 -2.96 -18.45 -3.31
N VAL A 107 -2.04 -18.99 -4.11
CA VAL A 107 -1.83 -18.59 -5.50
C VAL A 107 -3.12 -18.70 -6.35
N LYS A 108 -4.01 -19.64 -6.04
CA LYS A 108 -5.28 -19.80 -6.75
C LYS A 108 -6.20 -18.58 -6.58
N VAL A 109 -6.13 -17.90 -5.44
CA VAL A 109 -6.87 -16.66 -5.20
C VAL A 109 -6.35 -15.56 -6.15
N PHE A 110 -5.02 -15.41 -6.26
CA PHE A 110 -4.42 -14.51 -7.24
C PHE A 110 -4.91 -14.83 -8.65
N GLU A 111 -4.75 -16.08 -9.11
CA GLU A 111 -5.12 -16.49 -10.47
C GLU A 111 -6.61 -16.25 -10.76
N LYS A 112 -7.49 -16.52 -9.77
CA LYS A 112 -8.92 -16.28 -9.88
C LYS A 112 -9.26 -14.80 -10.08
N TRP A 113 -8.61 -13.90 -9.33
CA TRP A 113 -8.96 -12.48 -9.32
C TRP A 113 -8.19 -11.66 -10.36
N TYR A 114 -6.95 -12.02 -10.64
CA TYR A 114 -6.11 -11.31 -11.61
C TYR A 114 -6.22 -11.86 -13.04
N LYS A 115 -6.80 -13.06 -13.20
CA LYS A 115 -7.01 -13.74 -14.50
C LYS A 115 -5.72 -14.03 -15.27
N VAL A 116 -4.63 -14.23 -14.58
CA VAL A 116 -3.33 -14.62 -15.12
C VAL A 116 -2.74 -15.77 -14.31
N PRO A 117 -2.10 -16.77 -14.91
CA PRO A 117 -1.40 -17.83 -14.18
C PRO A 117 -0.19 -17.25 -13.44
N HIS A 118 0.06 -17.73 -12.22
CA HIS A 118 1.19 -17.28 -11.43
C HIS A 118 2.50 -17.90 -11.93
N ALA A 119 3.47 -17.08 -12.36
CA ALA A 119 4.74 -17.54 -12.92
C ALA A 119 5.74 -18.03 -11.86
N ASP A 120 5.51 -17.76 -10.58
CA ASP A 120 6.39 -18.07 -9.47
C ASP A 120 5.61 -18.55 -8.22
N PRO A 121 4.86 -19.66 -8.32
CA PRO A 121 3.94 -20.11 -7.27
C PRO A 121 4.66 -20.62 -6.00
N GLU A 122 5.95 -20.90 -6.08
CA GLU A 122 6.76 -21.42 -4.97
C GLU A 122 7.45 -20.32 -4.15
N ALA A 123 7.31 -19.06 -4.57
CA ALA A 123 7.92 -17.95 -3.87
C ALA A 123 7.32 -17.77 -2.47
N LYS A 124 8.20 -17.58 -1.49
CA LYS A 124 7.81 -17.25 -0.11
C LYS A 124 7.94 -15.74 0.08
N ALA A 125 6.84 -15.03 -0.10
CA ALA A 125 6.78 -13.60 0.14
C ALA A 125 6.15 -13.31 1.50
N VAL A 126 6.69 -12.30 2.19
CA VAL A 126 6.10 -11.76 3.41
C VAL A 126 5.16 -10.61 3.02
N TYR A 127 3.96 -10.59 3.59
CA TYR A 127 3.03 -9.47 3.41
C TYR A 127 3.55 -8.22 4.14
N GLY A 128 3.85 -7.18 3.39
CA GLY A 128 4.60 -6.02 3.85
C GLY A 128 3.76 -4.92 4.50
N LEU A 129 2.82 -5.25 5.37
CA LEU A 129 2.18 -4.26 6.25
C LEU A 129 2.92 -4.27 7.59
N THR A 130 3.89 -3.36 7.72
CA THR A 130 4.89 -3.36 8.80
C THR A 130 4.25 -3.39 10.19
N GLU A 131 3.18 -2.65 10.41
CA GLU A 131 2.48 -2.57 11.69
C GLU A 131 1.93 -3.92 12.17
N LEU A 132 1.68 -4.85 11.23
CA LEU A 132 1.16 -6.19 11.55
C LEU A 132 2.23 -7.29 11.47
N TYR A 133 3.23 -7.14 10.58
CA TYR A 133 4.17 -8.20 10.22
C TYR A 133 5.64 -7.80 10.35
N ARG A 134 5.96 -6.80 11.20
CA ARG A 134 7.33 -6.25 11.35
C ARG A 134 8.40 -7.31 11.55
N LYS A 135 8.14 -8.32 12.39
CA LYS A 135 9.11 -9.38 12.67
C LYS A 135 9.39 -10.23 11.44
N ASP A 136 8.36 -10.54 10.66
CA ASP A 136 8.48 -11.35 9.45
C ASP A 136 9.17 -10.54 8.33
N VAL A 137 8.85 -9.25 8.20
CA VAL A 137 9.50 -8.33 7.25
C VAL A 137 10.99 -8.20 7.52
N ALA A 138 11.42 -8.16 8.78
CA ALA A 138 12.84 -8.04 9.15
C ALA A 138 13.70 -9.19 8.61
N GLY A 139 13.16 -10.42 8.51
CA GLY A 139 13.86 -11.59 7.99
C GLY A 139 13.64 -11.87 6.50
N ALA A 140 12.84 -11.05 5.82
CA ALA A 140 12.39 -11.36 4.47
C ALA A 140 13.44 -11.08 3.39
N GLU A 141 13.46 -11.93 2.35
CA GLU A 141 14.17 -11.68 1.09
C GLU A 141 13.23 -11.08 0.03
N LEU A 142 11.93 -11.42 0.12
CA LEU A 142 10.87 -10.93 -0.76
C LEU A 142 9.70 -10.43 0.08
N VAL A 143 9.37 -9.16 -0.10
CA VAL A 143 8.22 -8.51 0.54
C VAL A 143 7.18 -8.14 -0.50
N ALA A 144 5.95 -8.57 -0.28
CA ALA A 144 4.78 -8.15 -1.04
C ALA A 144 4.16 -6.90 -0.39
N ASN A 145 4.41 -5.75 -0.95
CA ASN A 145 3.88 -4.47 -0.45
C ASN A 145 2.37 -4.41 -0.65
N PRO A 146 1.56 -4.06 0.36
CA PRO A 146 0.10 -4.07 0.26
C PRO A 146 -0.45 -3.07 -0.75
N GLY A 147 -1.69 -3.29 -1.17
CA GLY A 147 -2.43 -2.32 -1.97
C GLY A 147 -2.85 -1.09 -1.16
N CYS A 148 -3.05 0.03 -1.83
CA CYS A 148 -3.35 1.30 -1.14
C CYS A 148 -4.68 1.27 -0.37
N TYR A 149 -5.76 0.76 -0.97
CA TYR A 149 -7.02 0.57 -0.27
C TYR A 149 -6.93 -0.50 0.82
N THR A 150 -6.13 -1.55 0.58
CA THR A 150 -5.98 -2.65 1.53
C THR A 150 -5.26 -2.16 2.78
N THR A 151 -4.18 -1.39 2.65
CA THR A 151 -3.51 -0.75 3.80
C THR A 151 -4.50 0.06 4.62
N CYS A 152 -5.27 0.94 3.97
CA CYS A 152 -6.23 1.81 4.63
C CYS A 152 -7.33 1.03 5.38
N SER A 153 -7.90 0.01 4.72
CA SER A 153 -9.01 -0.77 5.25
C SER A 153 -8.57 -1.75 6.34
N ILE A 154 -7.42 -2.42 6.12
CA ILE A 154 -6.89 -3.39 7.07
C ILE A 154 -6.56 -2.72 8.40
N LEU A 155 -5.83 -1.59 8.37
CA LEU A 155 -5.48 -0.85 9.58
C LEU A 155 -6.73 -0.31 10.33
N ALA A 156 -7.84 -0.08 9.62
CA ALA A 156 -9.08 0.37 10.23
C ALA A 156 -9.75 -0.69 11.14
N LEU A 157 -9.84 -1.96 10.72
CA LEU A 157 -10.66 -2.95 11.41
C LEU A 157 -9.89 -4.09 12.09
N VAL A 158 -8.63 -4.32 11.74
CA VAL A 158 -7.86 -5.42 12.32
C VAL A 158 -7.80 -5.38 13.86
N PRO A 159 -7.66 -4.22 14.54
CA PRO A 159 -7.69 -4.21 16.01
C PRO A 159 -8.98 -4.77 16.60
N LEU A 160 -10.11 -4.43 15.99
CA LEU A 160 -11.43 -4.87 16.46
C LEU A 160 -11.71 -6.35 16.14
N LEU A 161 -11.24 -6.83 14.99
CA LEU A 161 -11.32 -8.25 14.62
C LEU A 161 -10.48 -9.10 15.56
N LYS A 162 -9.21 -8.70 15.77
CA LYS A 162 -8.29 -9.41 16.67
C LYS A 162 -8.79 -9.47 18.11
N ALA A 163 -9.39 -8.40 18.58
CA ALA A 163 -9.98 -8.34 19.94
C ALA A 163 -11.36 -9.04 20.02
N GLY A 164 -11.89 -9.52 18.91
CA GLY A 164 -13.20 -10.21 18.86
C GLY A 164 -14.38 -9.30 19.18
N LEU A 165 -14.29 -7.99 18.92
CA LEU A 165 -15.30 -6.99 19.30
C LEU A 165 -16.40 -6.79 18.26
N ILE A 166 -16.18 -7.20 17.01
CA ILE A 166 -17.13 -7.06 15.91
C ILE A 166 -17.50 -8.39 15.30
N GLU A 167 -18.68 -8.42 14.66
CA GLU A 167 -19.11 -9.57 13.87
C GLU A 167 -18.29 -9.67 12.58
N THR A 168 -17.96 -10.88 12.15
CA THR A 168 -17.21 -11.16 10.90
C THR A 168 -18.09 -11.12 9.66
N LYS A 169 -19.41 -11.05 9.84
CA LYS A 169 -20.39 -10.96 8.75
C LYS A 169 -20.96 -9.56 8.63
N GLY A 170 -21.26 -9.16 7.40
CA GLY A 170 -21.89 -7.88 7.11
C GLY A 170 -20.95 -6.67 7.25
N ILE A 171 -19.64 -6.89 7.20
CA ILE A 171 -18.65 -5.83 7.13
C ILE A 171 -18.74 -5.13 5.78
N VAL A 172 -18.84 -3.81 5.80
CA VAL A 172 -18.84 -2.97 4.60
C VAL A 172 -17.63 -2.05 4.65
N VAL A 173 -16.86 -2.03 3.57
CA VAL A 173 -15.74 -1.10 3.36
C VAL A 173 -16.08 -0.22 2.17
N ASP A 174 -16.45 1.02 2.45
CA ASP A 174 -16.79 2.05 1.46
C ASP A 174 -15.61 3.04 1.36
N ALA A 175 -14.79 2.89 0.31
CA ALA A 175 -13.53 3.59 0.20
C ALA A 175 -13.47 4.55 -0.99
N LYS A 176 -12.83 5.69 -0.81
CA LYS A 176 -12.68 6.76 -1.80
C LYS A 176 -11.19 7.00 -2.04
N SER A 177 -10.78 7.13 -3.30
CA SER A 177 -9.37 7.37 -3.68
C SER A 177 -9.23 8.49 -4.69
N GLY A 178 -8.16 9.24 -4.55
CA GLY A 178 -7.70 10.14 -5.61
C GLY A 178 -7.26 9.37 -6.87
N THR A 179 -7.22 10.09 -7.98
CA THR A 179 -7.04 9.56 -9.35
C THR A 179 -5.69 8.93 -9.62
N THR A 180 -4.65 9.33 -8.89
CA THR A 180 -3.31 8.74 -9.04
C THR A 180 -3.26 7.25 -8.71
N GLY A 181 -4.24 6.74 -7.94
CA GLY A 181 -4.42 5.32 -7.66
C GLY A 181 -4.72 4.48 -8.92
N ALA A 182 -5.24 5.08 -9.99
CA ALA A 182 -5.46 4.41 -11.27
C ALA A 182 -4.18 4.19 -12.10
N GLY A 183 -3.04 4.77 -11.66
CA GLY A 183 -1.77 4.72 -12.36
C GLY A 183 -1.65 5.75 -13.50
N ARG A 184 -0.45 5.86 -14.10
CA ARG A 184 -0.12 6.83 -15.14
C ARG A 184 -0.68 6.47 -16.53
N GLY A 185 -1.02 5.20 -16.75
CA GLY A 185 -1.48 4.74 -18.07
C GLY A 185 -2.74 5.47 -18.53
N LEU A 186 -2.80 5.83 -19.81
CA LEU A 186 -3.96 6.50 -20.40
C LEU A 186 -5.20 5.58 -20.35
N LYS A 187 -6.25 6.06 -19.70
CA LYS A 187 -7.55 5.41 -19.64
C LYS A 187 -8.63 6.46 -19.78
N LEU A 188 -9.68 6.16 -20.54
CA LEU A 188 -10.78 7.09 -20.77
C LEU A 188 -11.38 7.60 -19.44
N GLY A 189 -11.57 6.71 -18.46
CA GLY A 189 -12.12 7.06 -17.15
C GLY A 189 -11.19 7.86 -16.23
N SER A 190 -9.91 8.07 -16.60
CA SER A 190 -8.96 8.90 -15.85
C SER A 190 -8.55 10.19 -16.60
N LEU A 191 -9.19 10.50 -17.72
CA LEU A 191 -9.01 11.79 -18.41
C LEU A 191 -9.58 12.91 -17.56
N TYR A 192 -8.97 14.10 -17.64
CA TYR A 192 -9.39 15.26 -16.85
C TYR A 192 -10.89 15.55 -16.95
N CYS A 193 -11.43 15.63 -18.16
CA CYS A 193 -12.88 15.89 -18.37
C CYS A 193 -13.81 14.76 -17.92
N SER A 194 -13.28 13.54 -17.70
CA SER A 194 -14.06 12.42 -17.16
C SER A 194 -14.07 12.37 -15.64
N VAL A 195 -13.05 12.96 -15.02
CA VAL A 195 -12.85 12.93 -13.57
C VAL A 195 -13.26 14.22 -12.90
N ASN A 196 -12.99 15.37 -13.53
CA ASN A 196 -13.30 16.69 -12.95
C ASN A 196 -14.80 16.82 -12.68
N GLU A 197 -15.15 17.29 -11.48
CA GLU A 197 -16.56 17.44 -11.03
C GLU A 197 -17.37 16.14 -11.06
N ASN A 198 -16.71 14.98 -11.05
CA ASN A 198 -17.33 13.65 -11.12
C ASN A 198 -16.86 12.76 -9.96
N PHE A 199 -17.80 12.11 -9.30
CA PHE A 199 -17.55 11.16 -8.23
C PHE A 199 -18.36 9.90 -8.48
N HIS A 200 -17.69 8.74 -8.59
CA HIS A 200 -18.37 7.49 -8.95
C HIS A 200 -17.71 6.25 -8.34
N ALA A 201 -18.54 5.24 -8.08
CA ALA A 201 -18.06 3.90 -7.71
C ALA A 201 -17.50 3.17 -8.94
N TYR A 202 -16.51 2.32 -8.74
CA TYR A 202 -15.97 1.45 -9.78
C TYR A 202 -15.59 0.08 -9.22
N GLY A 203 -15.50 -0.93 -10.09
CA GLY A 203 -15.08 -2.28 -9.68
C GLY A 203 -15.92 -2.89 -8.56
N VAL A 204 -17.21 -2.52 -8.44
CA VAL A 204 -18.11 -3.01 -7.41
C VAL A 204 -18.20 -4.53 -7.49
N ALA A 205 -18.00 -5.22 -6.35
CA ALA A 205 -17.94 -6.67 -6.20
C ALA A 205 -16.88 -7.40 -7.07
N THR A 206 -16.02 -6.65 -7.79
CA THR A 206 -15.01 -7.22 -8.70
C THR A 206 -13.60 -6.67 -8.50
N HIS A 207 -13.42 -5.75 -7.56
CA HIS A 207 -12.14 -5.10 -7.32
C HIS A 207 -11.13 -6.09 -6.69
N ARG A 208 -9.91 -6.10 -7.23
CA ARG A 208 -8.84 -7.05 -6.85
C ARG A 208 -8.31 -6.90 -5.43
N HIS A 209 -8.60 -5.80 -4.74
CA HIS A 209 -8.25 -5.62 -3.33
C HIS A 209 -9.23 -6.33 -2.39
N THR A 210 -10.44 -6.74 -2.85
CA THR A 210 -11.40 -7.46 -2.01
C THR A 210 -10.79 -8.70 -1.35
N PRO A 211 -10.26 -9.69 -2.08
CA PRO A 211 -9.70 -10.90 -1.47
C PRO A 211 -8.44 -10.64 -0.64
N GLU A 212 -7.70 -9.56 -0.92
CA GLU A 212 -6.54 -9.16 -0.13
C GLU A 212 -6.96 -8.68 1.26
N ILE A 213 -8.03 -7.87 1.36
CA ILE A 213 -8.60 -7.43 2.64
C ILE A 213 -9.18 -8.63 3.40
N GLU A 214 -9.98 -9.47 2.72
CA GLU A 214 -10.60 -10.66 3.29
C GLU A 214 -9.56 -11.62 3.88
N GLN A 215 -8.44 -11.85 3.19
CA GLN A 215 -7.36 -12.71 3.66
C GLN A 215 -6.82 -12.23 5.01
N ILE A 216 -6.51 -10.94 5.14
CA ILE A 216 -5.93 -10.40 6.37
C ILE A 216 -6.98 -10.31 7.49
N TYR A 217 -8.20 -9.92 7.15
CA TYR A 217 -9.29 -9.91 8.14
C TYR A 217 -9.55 -11.32 8.70
N SER A 218 -9.59 -12.34 7.84
CA SER A 218 -9.77 -13.74 8.26
C SER A 218 -8.63 -14.23 9.15
N GLU A 219 -7.38 -13.85 8.83
CA GLU A 219 -6.20 -14.20 9.63
C GLU A 219 -6.29 -13.64 11.06
N PHE A 220 -6.74 -12.40 11.22
CA PHE A 220 -6.82 -11.74 12.53
C PHE A 220 -8.11 -12.03 13.28
N ALA A 221 -9.16 -12.48 12.60
CA ALA A 221 -10.41 -12.91 13.21
C ALA A 221 -10.37 -14.40 13.62
N ASP A 222 -9.37 -15.17 13.14
CA ASP A 222 -9.31 -16.65 13.26
C ASP A 222 -10.56 -17.36 12.70
N GLU A 223 -11.21 -16.73 11.72
CA GLU A 223 -12.38 -17.28 10.99
C GLU A 223 -12.55 -16.60 9.63
N ASP A 224 -13.28 -17.25 8.71
CA ASP A 224 -13.51 -16.70 7.38
C ASP A 224 -14.31 -15.40 7.42
N VAL A 225 -13.73 -14.33 6.88
CA VAL A 225 -14.36 -13.03 6.73
C VAL A 225 -14.62 -12.73 5.26
N VAL A 226 -15.87 -12.39 4.94
CA VAL A 226 -16.26 -11.90 3.60
C VAL A 226 -16.83 -10.50 3.74
N ILE A 227 -16.35 -9.60 2.90
CA ILE A 227 -16.70 -8.18 2.97
C ILE A 227 -17.46 -7.67 1.73
N GLN A 228 -18.23 -6.61 1.93
CA GLN A 228 -18.69 -5.76 0.83
C GLN A 228 -17.68 -4.62 0.66
N PHE A 229 -16.86 -4.67 -0.40
CA PHE A 229 -15.90 -3.61 -0.74
C PHE A 229 -16.42 -2.78 -1.93
N THR A 230 -16.54 -1.47 -1.73
CA THR A 230 -17.00 -0.53 -2.76
C THR A 230 -16.02 0.63 -2.89
N PRO A 231 -15.09 0.58 -3.85
CA PRO A 231 -14.18 1.69 -4.11
C PRO A 231 -14.84 2.78 -4.97
N HIS A 232 -14.46 4.03 -4.71
CA HIS A 232 -14.87 5.20 -5.48
C HIS A 232 -13.67 6.00 -5.96
N LEU A 233 -13.82 6.69 -7.08
CA LEU A 233 -12.84 7.64 -7.59
C LEU A 233 -13.29 9.06 -7.28
N LEU A 234 -12.41 9.83 -6.61
CA LEU A 234 -12.60 11.25 -6.29
C LEU A 234 -11.88 12.13 -7.32
N PRO A 235 -12.38 13.34 -7.61
CA PRO A 235 -11.71 14.33 -8.46
C PRO A 235 -10.60 15.07 -7.68
N VAL A 236 -9.71 14.32 -7.06
CA VAL A 236 -8.50 14.81 -6.38
C VAL A 236 -7.31 13.95 -6.80
N ASP A 237 -6.10 14.47 -6.68
CA ASP A 237 -4.90 13.73 -7.08
C ASP A 237 -4.59 12.60 -6.12
N ARG A 238 -4.51 12.89 -4.82
CA ARG A 238 -4.00 11.99 -3.78
C ARG A 238 -4.93 11.87 -2.59
N GLY A 239 -4.79 10.78 -1.88
CA GLY A 239 -5.47 10.47 -0.64
C GLY A 239 -6.52 9.37 -0.80
N ILE A 240 -6.61 8.53 0.22
CA ILE A 240 -7.68 7.54 0.40
C ILE A 240 -8.38 7.85 1.71
N LEU A 241 -9.71 7.79 1.68
CA LEU A 241 -10.56 7.72 2.86
C LEU A 241 -11.38 6.44 2.79
N ALA A 242 -11.18 5.52 3.73
CA ALA A 242 -12.01 4.34 3.90
C ALA A 242 -12.96 4.55 5.08
N THR A 243 -14.25 4.30 4.86
CA THR A 243 -15.28 4.24 5.90
C THR A 243 -15.73 2.79 6.04
N CYS A 244 -15.40 2.19 7.17
CA CYS A 244 -15.66 0.79 7.44
C CYS A 244 -16.79 0.65 8.45
N TYR A 245 -17.78 -0.17 8.14
CA TYR A 245 -18.96 -0.41 8.99
C TYR A 245 -18.95 -1.88 9.44
N ALA A 246 -19.08 -2.12 10.74
CA ALA A 246 -19.20 -3.46 11.30
C ALA A 246 -20.23 -3.49 12.44
N MET A 247 -20.88 -4.63 12.64
CA MET A 247 -21.75 -4.85 13.79
C MET A 247 -20.92 -5.13 15.04
N LEU A 248 -21.24 -4.45 16.14
CA LEU A 248 -20.63 -4.74 17.44
C LEU A 248 -21.22 -6.04 18.01
N LYS A 249 -20.37 -6.84 18.64
CA LYS A 249 -20.86 -7.97 19.45
C LYS A 249 -21.55 -7.48 20.72
N PRO A 250 -22.50 -8.25 21.30
CA PRO A 250 -23.21 -7.86 22.51
C PRO A 250 -22.25 -7.54 23.67
N GLY A 251 -22.52 -6.46 24.38
CA GLY A 251 -21.77 -6.04 25.55
C GLY A 251 -20.47 -5.26 25.26
N VAL A 252 -20.11 -5.05 24.00
CA VAL A 252 -18.95 -4.23 23.61
C VAL A 252 -19.23 -2.76 23.93
N THR A 253 -18.27 -2.13 24.61
CA THR A 253 -18.30 -0.72 25.01
C THR A 253 -17.29 0.10 24.21
N ASP A 254 -17.44 1.43 24.25
CA ASP A 254 -16.47 2.35 23.65
C ASP A 254 -15.05 2.17 24.23
N ALA A 255 -14.95 1.89 25.52
CA ALA A 255 -13.67 1.62 26.16
C ALA A 255 -12.97 0.35 25.63
N ASN A 256 -13.74 -0.69 25.25
CA ASN A 256 -13.17 -1.87 24.62
C ASN A 256 -12.59 -1.53 23.24
N ILE A 257 -13.26 -0.67 22.47
CA ILE A 257 -12.80 -0.22 21.16
C ILE A 257 -11.53 0.61 21.30
N GLU A 258 -11.52 1.60 22.17
CA GLU A 258 -10.35 2.44 22.46
C GLU A 258 -9.14 1.60 22.85
N ASN A 259 -9.32 0.66 23.80
CA ASN A 259 -8.26 -0.23 24.26
C ASN A 259 -7.72 -1.11 23.13
N ALA A 260 -8.56 -1.63 22.23
CA ALA A 260 -8.12 -2.46 21.12
C ALA A 260 -7.23 -1.67 20.14
N PHE A 261 -7.56 -0.41 19.86
CA PHE A 261 -6.73 0.46 19.03
C PHE A 261 -5.40 0.82 19.73
N GLU A 262 -5.46 1.21 21.02
CA GLU A 262 -4.28 1.59 21.77
C GLU A 262 -3.32 0.42 21.98
N GLU A 263 -3.82 -0.78 22.28
CA GLU A 263 -3.02 -1.98 22.44
C GLU A 263 -2.28 -2.35 21.14
N MET A 264 -2.92 -2.17 20.00
CA MET A 264 -2.32 -2.55 18.72
C MET A 264 -1.45 -1.45 18.11
N TYR A 265 -1.84 -0.18 18.26
CA TYR A 265 -1.24 0.94 17.53
C TYR A 265 -0.66 2.05 18.39
N GLY A 266 -0.81 2.01 19.73
CA GLY A 266 -0.33 3.08 20.60
C GLY A 266 1.18 3.34 20.54
N GLY A 267 1.98 2.38 20.06
CA GLY A 267 3.42 2.54 19.82
C GLY A 267 3.81 2.75 18.35
N GLU A 268 2.85 2.76 17.40
CA GLU A 268 3.13 2.81 15.95
C GLU A 268 3.32 4.25 15.46
N PHE A 269 4.54 4.59 15.05
CA PHE A 269 4.92 5.97 14.69
C PHE A 269 4.04 6.58 13.58
N PHE A 270 3.64 5.77 12.59
CA PHE A 270 2.89 6.26 11.45
C PHE A 270 1.38 6.18 11.61
N ILE A 271 0.87 5.63 12.71
CA ILE A 271 -0.56 5.58 13.01
C ILE A 271 -0.92 6.69 14.00
N ARG A 272 -1.84 7.57 13.61
CA ARG A 272 -2.38 8.60 14.49
C ARG A 272 -3.82 8.23 14.85
N LEU A 273 -3.99 7.80 16.09
CA LEU A 273 -5.30 7.51 16.65
C LEU A 273 -5.97 8.83 17.02
N LEU A 274 -7.00 9.22 16.26
CA LEU A 274 -7.75 10.46 16.51
C LEU A 274 -8.83 10.29 17.60
N GLY A 275 -9.16 9.04 17.92
CA GLY A 275 -10.15 8.69 18.93
C GLY A 275 -11.60 8.75 18.46
N LYS A 276 -12.51 8.59 19.44
CA LYS A 276 -13.95 8.59 19.21
C LYS A 276 -14.46 9.95 18.75
N GLY A 277 -15.32 9.96 17.73
CA GLY A 277 -15.98 11.15 17.18
C GLY A 277 -15.15 11.95 16.20
N ALA A 278 -13.85 11.69 16.07
CA ALA A 278 -13.01 12.36 15.10
C ALA A 278 -13.09 11.72 13.71
N CYS A 279 -13.12 12.58 12.68
CA CYS A 279 -13.16 12.15 11.28
C CYS A 279 -11.85 12.51 10.60
N PRO A 280 -11.08 11.52 10.11
CA PRO A 280 -9.85 11.78 9.37
C PRO A 280 -10.15 12.45 8.01
N GLU A 281 -9.19 13.28 7.55
CA GLU A 281 -9.29 14.02 6.31
C GLU A 281 -8.06 13.76 5.42
N ILE A 282 -8.27 13.61 4.11
CA ILE A 282 -7.18 13.34 3.16
C ILE A 282 -6.16 14.48 3.02
N LYS A 283 -6.49 15.71 3.38
CA LYS A 283 -5.54 16.82 3.42
C LYS A 283 -4.50 16.69 4.52
N ASN A 284 -4.90 16.08 5.65
CA ASN A 284 -4.06 15.99 6.85
C ASN A 284 -2.99 14.89 6.74
N ILE A 285 -3.01 14.05 5.67
CA ILE A 285 -2.05 12.96 5.45
C ILE A 285 -1.30 13.09 4.11
N ARG A 286 -1.61 14.08 3.29
CA ARG A 286 -1.06 14.22 1.94
C ARG A 286 0.47 14.27 1.92
N ALA A 287 1.10 13.52 1.03
CA ALA A 287 2.54 13.39 0.83
C ALA A 287 3.32 12.88 2.04
N SER A 288 2.66 12.29 3.03
CA SER A 288 3.27 11.74 4.24
C SER A 288 2.99 10.23 4.39
N ASN A 289 3.77 9.57 5.26
CA ASN A 289 3.57 8.15 5.57
C ASN A 289 2.59 7.93 6.74
N TYR A 290 1.88 8.97 7.19
CA TYR A 290 0.91 8.85 8.28
C TYR A 290 -0.41 8.23 7.82
N VAL A 291 -1.06 7.55 8.77
CA VAL A 291 -2.44 7.07 8.70
C VAL A 291 -3.21 7.67 9.85
N ASP A 292 -4.31 8.33 9.56
CA ASP A 292 -5.24 8.84 10.57
C ASP A 292 -6.40 7.86 10.73
N ILE A 293 -6.71 7.47 11.97
CA ILE A 293 -7.82 6.57 12.29
C ILE A 293 -8.71 7.21 13.36
N GLY A 294 -9.99 7.34 13.03
CA GLY A 294 -11.03 7.76 13.97
C GLY A 294 -12.23 6.82 13.91
N TRP A 295 -13.06 6.83 14.93
CA TRP A 295 -14.19 5.91 14.99
C TRP A 295 -15.40 6.51 15.74
N GLN A 296 -16.58 5.94 15.50
CA GLN A 296 -17.81 6.28 16.15
C GLN A 296 -18.70 5.04 16.30
N THR A 297 -19.36 4.90 17.45
CA THR A 297 -20.43 3.93 17.65
C THR A 297 -21.80 4.55 17.36
N ASP A 298 -22.68 3.82 16.69
CA ASP A 298 -24.09 4.18 16.53
C ASP A 298 -24.98 3.19 17.28
N ALA A 299 -25.39 3.55 18.48
CA ALA A 299 -26.21 2.70 19.33
C ALA A 299 -27.58 2.35 18.73
N ARG A 300 -28.11 3.16 17.79
CA ARG A 300 -29.39 2.90 17.11
C ARG A 300 -29.29 1.72 16.14
N THR A 301 -28.12 1.54 15.54
CA THR A 301 -27.87 0.47 14.55
C THR A 301 -27.03 -0.66 15.12
N GLY A 302 -26.44 -0.51 16.31
CA GLY A 302 -25.52 -1.46 16.91
C GLY A 302 -24.17 -1.56 16.18
N ARG A 303 -23.79 -0.54 15.38
CA ARG A 303 -22.60 -0.56 14.55
C ARG A 303 -21.47 0.30 15.13
N VAL A 304 -20.25 -0.12 14.85
CA VAL A 304 -19.08 0.76 14.83
C VAL A 304 -18.82 1.22 13.40
N ILE A 305 -18.46 2.48 13.25
CA ILE A 305 -18.00 3.11 12.02
C ILE A 305 -16.56 3.52 12.25
N VAL A 306 -15.63 2.88 11.56
CA VAL A 306 -14.21 3.23 11.63
C VAL A 306 -13.81 3.91 10.33
N MET A 307 -13.20 5.07 10.46
CA MET A 307 -12.70 5.85 9.33
C MET A 307 -11.18 5.87 9.36
N SER A 308 -10.55 5.64 8.20
CA SER A 308 -9.10 5.68 8.04
C SER A 308 -8.73 6.49 6.82
N ALA A 309 -7.68 7.33 6.93
CA ALA A 309 -7.16 8.11 5.81
C ALA A 309 -5.65 7.95 5.68
N LEU A 310 -5.16 7.85 4.43
CA LEU A 310 -3.74 7.81 4.09
C LEU A 310 -3.49 8.39 2.69
N ASP A 311 -2.22 8.73 2.38
CA ASP A 311 -1.80 9.04 1.01
C ASP A 311 -1.58 7.75 0.22
N ASN A 312 -2.34 7.58 -0.87
CA ASN A 312 -2.32 6.37 -1.68
C ASN A 312 -0.99 6.10 -2.39
N LEU A 313 -0.15 7.11 -2.63
CA LEU A 313 1.18 6.96 -3.23
C LEU A 313 2.28 6.80 -2.17
N VAL A 314 2.10 7.33 -0.95
CA VAL A 314 3.09 7.23 0.12
C VAL A 314 2.79 6.01 1.00
N LYS A 315 1.99 6.12 2.05
CA LYS A 315 1.66 4.97 2.92
C LYS A 315 0.92 3.86 2.18
N GLY A 316 0.14 4.22 1.16
CA GLY A 316 -0.55 3.25 0.31
C GLY A 316 0.35 2.53 -0.71
N ALA A 317 1.61 2.96 -0.91
CA ALA A 317 2.51 2.39 -1.93
C ALA A 317 3.99 2.61 -1.60
N ALA A 318 4.60 3.70 -2.07
CA ALA A 318 6.04 3.93 -2.03
C ALA A 318 6.58 4.11 -0.60
N GLY A 319 5.85 4.81 0.27
CA GLY A 319 6.28 5.02 1.65
C GLY A 319 6.25 3.73 2.47
N GLN A 320 5.20 2.90 2.29
CA GLN A 320 5.17 1.56 2.89
C GLN A 320 6.32 0.68 2.38
N ALA A 321 6.66 0.78 1.09
CA ALA A 321 7.78 0.04 0.53
C ALA A 321 9.13 0.48 1.12
N VAL A 322 9.35 1.79 1.31
CA VAL A 322 10.56 2.31 1.98
C VAL A 322 10.58 1.92 3.47
N GLN A 323 9.43 1.94 4.17
CA GLN A 323 9.31 1.47 5.54
C GLN A 323 9.69 -0.03 5.64
N ASN A 324 9.19 -0.86 4.71
CA ASN A 324 9.58 -2.26 4.62
C ASN A 324 11.09 -2.43 4.37
N MET A 325 11.66 -1.66 3.44
CA MET A 325 13.10 -1.64 3.21
C MET A 325 13.88 -1.37 4.49
N ASN A 326 13.50 -0.34 5.24
CA ASN A 326 14.16 0.01 6.50
C ASN A 326 14.18 -1.17 7.48
N VAL A 327 13.02 -1.80 7.68
CA VAL A 327 12.89 -2.96 8.56
C VAL A 327 13.71 -4.16 8.06
N MET A 328 13.69 -4.46 6.74
CA MET A 328 14.46 -5.53 6.14
C MET A 328 15.97 -5.37 6.34
N PHE A 329 16.47 -4.14 6.48
CA PHE A 329 17.88 -3.83 6.68
C PHE A 329 18.24 -3.46 8.13
N GLY A 330 17.31 -3.60 9.07
CA GLY A 330 17.53 -3.27 10.49
C GLY A 330 17.73 -1.77 10.74
N ILE A 331 17.21 -0.92 9.84
CA ILE A 331 17.20 0.54 9.97
C ILE A 331 15.92 0.94 10.71
N ASP A 332 15.96 2.06 11.48
CA ASP A 332 14.75 2.65 12.05
C ASP A 332 13.71 2.87 10.92
N GLU A 333 12.55 2.26 11.08
CA GLU A 333 11.49 2.24 10.05
C GLU A 333 11.04 3.63 9.61
N THR A 334 11.25 4.66 10.42
CA THR A 334 10.88 6.06 10.13
C THR A 334 11.92 6.81 9.31
N THR A 335 13.11 6.22 9.11
CA THR A 335 14.21 6.86 8.37
C THR A 335 13.78 7.21 6.94
N GLY A 336 13.98 8.48 6.56
CA GLY A 336 13.58 8.99 5.24
C GLY A 336 12.06 9.21 5.05
N LEU A 337 11.23 8.98 6.11
CA LEU A 337 9.76 9.02 6.01
C LEU A 337 9.08 10.00 7.00
N ARG A 338 9.85 10.80 7.73
CA ARG A 338 9.34 11.73 8.76
C ARG A 338 8.78 13.05 8.22
N GLN A 339 8.56 13.14 6.92
CA GLN A 339 7.99 14.35 6.32
C GLN A 339 6.60 14.62 6.87
N LEU A 340 6.35 15.88 7.25
CA LEU A 340 5.01 16.33 7.59
C LEU A 340 4.11 16.34 6.34
N PRO A 341 2.81 16.16 6.51
CA PRO A 341 1.86 16.35 5.43
C PRO A 341 1.95 17.74 4.80
N VAL A 342 1.74 17.80 3.49
CA VAL A 342 1.66 19.07 2.77
C VAL A 342 0.22 19.60 2.88
N TYR A 343 0.08 20.79 3.50
CA TYR A 343 -1.21 21.45 3.70
C TYR A 343 -1.12 22.90 3.23
N PRO A 344 -2.06 23.49 2.55
CA PRO A 344 -3.43 23.00 2.26
C PRO A 344 -3.55 21.95 1.18
#